data_0a0eafa02b527fcb1f8f9d6dec5fd22d
#
_entry.id   0a0eafa02b527fcb1f8f9d6dec5fd22d
#
_cell.length_a   1.000
_cell.length_b   1.000
_cell.length_c   1.000
_cell.angle_alpha   90.00
_cell.angle_beta   90.00
_cell.angle_gamma   90.00
#
_symmetry.space_group_name_H-M   'P 1'
#
loop_
_entity.id
_entity.type
_entity.pdbx_description
1 polymer ?
#
loop_
_entity_poly.entity_id
_entity_poly.type
_entity_poly.pdbx_seq_one_letter_code
_entity_poly.pdbx_strand_id
1 'polypeptide(L)'
;MSRYRQPYSIYKRGKYWYYRTYDSSGKRTVPKSTGLTSKNAAKQFLNELYKSNSLCQTEITFGKYAAHFLDSRSPFVMDRVTRLTENTLHQYRNSLENHLMPVLKDTKLTDINYSALKQLRVLLLKKGLAPSSVTSTFSLLKRIIITAYKDNLIVKNPFEGLESLGFKNKPRDAFKLEEIKMLVKEVPDYANIILLMALTGMRFSEANGVRLCDIKDEDGILYIDLEKQLLKHKYEPLKNKQSRKIPITEDIKNLILPEEISSPRFYRLFVPAERKCENAVERNLCSHSLRHFFITNAKAKGINHIKVEKIAGHSLKGIQEVYTNFSAADLAEITSWQTETFALLCEKQSV
;
A
#
# COMPACT_ATOMS: atom_id res chain seq x y z
N MET A 1 -2.80 -28.77 14.77
CA MET A 1 -3.28 -29.13 13.41
C MET A 1 -4.79 -29.02 13.39
N SER A 2 -5.36 -28.02 12.68
CA SER A 2 -6.80 -27.87 12.51
C SER A 2 -7.29 -29.05 11.63
N ARG A 3 -8.19 -29.89 12.17
CA ARG A 3 -8.81 -30.96 11.41
C ARG A 3 -9.61 -30.35 10.26
N TYR A 4 -9.23 -30.69 9.02
CA TYR A 4 -9.96 -30.28 7.81
C TYR A 4 -11.41 -30.75 7.93
N ARG A 5 -12.35 -29.82 8.15
CA ARG A 5 -13.75 -30.12 8.27
C ARG A 5 -14.35 -30.26 6.87
N GLN A 6 -14.95 -31.39 6.58
CA GLN A 6 -15.67 -31.61 5.31
C GLN A 6 -16.79 -30.57 5.16
N PRO A 7 -16.98 -29.96 3.98
CA PRO A 7 -17.95 -28.87 3.76
C PRO A 7 -19.41 -29.34 3.87
N TYR A 8 -19.66 -30.63 3.85
CA TYR A 8 -20.98 -31.23 4.03
C TYR A 8 -20.91 -32.55 4.79
N SER A 9 -22.04 -32.97 5.34
CA SER A 9 -22.25 -34.30 5.88
C SER A 9 -23.38 -34.99 5.08
N ILE A 10 -23.21 -36.32 4.79
CA ILE A 10 -24.15 -37.11 4.01
C ILE A 10 -24.66 -38.26 4.85
N TYR A 11 -25.95 -38.56 4.75
CA TYR A 11 -26.57 -39.69 5.43
C TYR A 11 -27.79 -40.18 4.65
N LYS A 12 -28.23 -41.42 4.89
CA LYS A 12 -29.37 -42.04 4.24
C LYS A 12 -30.62 -41.80 5.07
N ARG A 13 -31.73 -41.44 4.42
CA ARG A 13 -33.06 -41.37 5.05
C ARG A 13 -34.07 -41.99 4.09
N GLY A 14 -34.64 -43.15 4.46
CA GLY A 14 -35.49 -43.93 3.58
C GLY A 14 -34.72 -44.38 2.33
N LYS A 15 -35.28 -44.19 1.15
CA LYS A 15 -34.69 -44.57 -0.14
C LYS A 15 -33.59 -43.61 -0.61
N TYR A 16 -33.55 -42.37 -0.11
CA TYR A 16 -32.74 -41.31 -0.66
C TYR A 16 -31.58 -40.90 0.26
N TRP A 17 -30.50 -40.36 -0.33
CA TRP A 17 -29.42 -39.74 0.38
C TRP A 17 -29.71 -38.27 0.60
N TYR A 18 -29.42 -37.80 1.82
CA TYR A 18 -29.57 -36.42 2.27
C TYR A 18 -28.22 -35.85 2.65
N TYR A 19 -28.11 -34.54 2.55
CA TYR A 19 -26.89 -33.82 2.98
C TYR A 19 -27.26 -32.60 3.84
N ARG A 20 -26.29 -32.18 4.64
CA ARG A 20 -26.33 -30.94 5.41
C ARG A 20 -25.04 -30.20 5.18
N THR A 21 -25.14 -28.88 5.05
CA THR A 21 -24.00 -27.94 5.06
C THR A 21 -23.88 -27.32 6.45
N TYR A 22 -23.09 -26.29 6.58
CA TYR A 22 -22.91 -25.55 7.82
C TYR A 22 -23.25 -24.09 7.57
N ASP A 23 -23.88 -23.41 8.52
CA ASP A 23 -24.14 -21.99 8.51
C ASP A 23 -22.90 -21.19 8.98
N SER A 24 -23.01 -19.86 9.01
CA SER A 24 -21.94 -18.96 9.46
C SER A 24 -21.51 -19.19 10.91
N SER A 25 -22.39 -19.75 11.76
CA SER A 25 -22.07 -20.12 13.14
C SER A 25 -21.43 -21.50 13.28
N GLY A 26 -21.26 -22.22 12.16
CA GLY A 26 -20.75 -23.59 12.12
C GLY A 26 -21.77 -24.66 12.55
N LYS A 27 -23.07 -24.31 12.73
CA LYS A 27 -24.14 -25.26 12.95
C LYS A 27 -24.58 -25.93 11.64
N ARG A 28 -25.08 -27.15 11.75
CA ARG A 28 -25.61 -27.90 10.60
C ARG A 28 -26.89 -27.25 10.09
N THR A 29 -27.00 -27.04 8.81
CA THR A 29 -28.20 -26.52 8.16
C THR A 29 -29.30 -27.57 8.08
N VAL A 30 -30.52 -27.16 7.67
CA VAL A 30 -31.63 -28.07 7.41
C VAL A 30 -31.21 -29.11 6.35
N PRO A 31 -31.59 -30.39 6.52
CA PRO A 31 -31.26 -31.45 5.58
C PRO A 31 -31.87 -31.19 4.20
N LYS A 32 -31.10 -31.42 3.15
CA LYS A 32 -31.59 -31.38 1.77
C LYS A 32 -31.46 -32.76 1.13
N SER A 33 -32.47 -33.17 0.35
CA SER A 33 -32.41 -34.41 -0.40
C SER A 33 -31.53 -34.24 -1.64
N THR A 34 -30.72 -35.26 -1.97
CA THR A 34 -30.04 -35.33 -3.25
C THR A 34 -30.96 -35.88 -4.35
N GLY A 35 -32.09 -36.46 -4.01
CA GLY A 35 -32.95 -37.20 -4.94
C GLY A 35 -32.36 -38.54 -5.40
N LEU A 36 -31.19 -38.94 -4.91
CA LEU A 36 -30.43 -40.08 -5.38
C LEU A 36 -30.48 -41.25 -4.36
N THR A 37 -30.53 -42.46 -4.88
CA THR A 37 -30.60 -43.70 -4.08
C THR A 37 -29.23 -44.33 -3.86
N SER A 38 -28.26 -44.04 -4.75
CA SER A 38 -26.88 -44.51 -4.67
C SER A 38 -26.01 -43.57 -3.87
N LYS A 39 -25.20 -44.09 -2.94
CA LYS A 39 -24.24 -43.31 -2.16
C LYS A 39 -23.15 -42.66 -3.05
N ASN A 40 -22.70 -43.38 -4.04
CA ASN A 40 -21.65 -42.89 -4.94
C ASN A 40 -22.18 -41.76 -5.85
N ALA A 41 -23.39 -41.97 -6.41
CA ALA A 41 -24.03 -40.91 -7.20
C ALA A 41 -24.32 -39.65 -6.37
N ALA A 42 -24.77 -39.82 -5.13
CA ALA A 42 -24.98 -38.69 -4.20
C ALA A 42 -23.68 -37.94 -3.86
N LYS A 43 -22.57 -38.69 -3.69
CA LYS A 43 -21.25 -38.07 -3.49
C LYS A 43 -20.77 -37.34 -4.73
N GLN A 44 -20.95 -37.88 -5.93
CA GLN A 44 -20.61 -37.23 -7.18
C GLN A 44 -21.41 -35.93 -7.36
N PHE A 45 -22.72 -35.99 -7.18
CA PHE A 45 -23.60 -34.83 -7.20
C PHE A 45 -23.16 -33.74 -6.23
N LEU A 46 -22.82 -34.10 -4.98
CA LEU A 46 -22.33 -33.14 -3.98
C LEU A 46 -20.95 -32.58 -4.34
N ASN A 47 -20.09 -33.36 -4.96
CA ASN A 47 -18.81 -32.90 -5.46
C ASN A 47 -18.98 -31.90 -6.62
N GLU A 48 -19.94 -32.09 -7.48
CA GLU A 48 -20.30 -31.13 -8.55
C GLU A 48 -20.85 -29.84 -7.97
N LEU A 49 -21.78 -29.92 -7.01
CA LEU A 49 -22.26 -28.76 -6.27
C LEU A 49 -21.14 -28.02 -5.53
N TYR A 50 -20.18 -28.78 -4.97
CA TYR A 50 -18.99 -28.19 -4.34
C TYR A 50 -18.10 -27.47 -5.35
N LYS A 51 -17.84 -28.12 -6.49
CA LYS A 51 -17.04 -27.53 -7.57
C LYS A 51 -17.66 -26.28 -8.16
N SER A 52 -18.99 -26.24 -8.30
CA SER A 52 -19.74 -25.10 -8.81
C SER A 52 -20.04 -24.01 -7.76
N ASN A 53 -19.56 -24.19 -6.53
CA ASN A 53 -19.87 -23.31 -5.37
C ASN A 53 -21.38 -23.25 -5.01
N SER A 54 -22.19 -24.18 -5.52
CA SER A 54 -23.66 -24.21 -5.35
C SER A 54 -24.11 -24.98 -4.10
N LEU A 55 -23.18 -25.50 -3.31
CA LEU A 55 -23.48 -26.26 -2.10
C LEU A 55 -24.07 -25.35 -1.00
N CYS A 56 -23.61 -24.11 -0.94
CA CYS A 56 -24.10 -23.07 -0.04
C CYS A 56 -25.08 -22.18 -0.82
N GLN A 57 -26.36 -22.24 -0.48
CA GLN A 57 -27.39 -21.39 -1.08
C GLN A 57 -27.49 -20.08 -0.28
N THR A 58 -26.47 -19.24 -0.36
CA THR A 58 -26.61 -17.91 0.21
C THR A 58 -27.20 -16.97 -0.85
N GLU A 59 -28.29 -16.29 -0.50
CA GLU A 59 -28.90 -15.23 -1.31
C GLU A 59 -28.22 -13.86 -1.06
N ILE A 60 -27.13 -13.85 -0.27
CA ILE A 60 -26.43 -12.63 0.08
C ILE A 60 -25.64 -12.17 -1.13
N THR A 61 -25.95 -10.96 -1.60
CA THR A 61 -25.19 -10.31 -2.66
C THR A 61 -23.90 -9.70 -2.11
N PHE A 62 -22.90 -9.51 -2.98
CA PHE A 62 -21.64 -8.84 -2.65
C PHE A 62 -21.90 -7.47 -2.02
N GLY A 63 -22.81 -6.68 -2.60
CA GLY A 63 -23.14 -5.35 -2.09
C GLY A 63 -23.67 -5.37 -0.65
N LYS A 64 -24.57 -6.28 -0.32
CA LYS A 64 -25.08 -6.43 1.06
C LYS A 64 -23.98 -6.84 2.04
N TYR A 65 -23.11 -7.77 1.66
CA TYR A 65 -22.02 -8.24 2.52
C TYR A 65 -20.93 -7.19 2.69
N ALA A 66 -20.55 -6.50 1.60
CA ALA A 66 -19.47 -5.53 1.62
C ALA A 66 -19.86 -4.15 2.16
N ALA A 67 -21.16 -3.81 2.25
CA ALA A 67 -21.65 -2.49 2.66
C ALA A 67 -21.03 -1.98 3.97
N HIS A 68 -20.91 -2.87 4.96
CA HIS A 68 -20.37 -2.53 6.28
C HIS A 68 -18.98 -3.11 6.55
N PHE A 69 -18.33 -3.69 5.53
CA PHE A 69 -17.05 -4.39 5.70
C PHE A 69 -15.91 -3.47 6.16
N LEU A 70 -15.95 -2.19 5.76
CA LEU A 70 -14.95 -1.18 6.08
C LEU A 70 -15.39 -0.19 7.16
N ASP A 71 -16.50 -0.45 7.84
CA ASP A 71 -16.96 0.37 8.97
C ASP A 71 -16.00 0.20 10.16
N SER A 72 -15.86 1.25 10.97
CA SER A 72 -14.97 1.25 12.14
C SER A 72 -15.26 0.14 13.14
N ARG A 73 -16.53 -0.28 13.22
CA ARG A 73 -17.00 -1.36 14.10
C ARG A 73 -17.02 -2.75 13.44
N SER A 74 -16.60 -2.86 12.18
CA SER A 74 -16.57 -4.15 11.52
C SER A 74 -15.48 -5.04 12.12
N PRO A 75 -15.69 -6.37 12.22
CA PRO A 75 -14.67 -7.29 12.72
C PRO A 75 -13.37 -7.22 11.92
N PHE A 76 -13.47 -6.94 10.62
CA PHE A 76 -12.29 -6.78 9.75
C PHE A 76 -11.43 -5.59 10.14
N VAL A 77 -12.04 -4.44 10.45
CA VAL A 77 -11.31 -3.22 10.85
C VAL A 77 -10.83 -3.34 12.29
N MET A 78 -11.67 -3.82 13.21
CA MET A 78 -11.33 -3.97 14.63
C MET A 78 -10.15 -4.93 14.85
N ASP A 79 -10.13 -6.07 14.17
CA ASP A 79 -9.02 -7.05 14.23
C ASP A 79 -7.68 -6.47 13.70
N ARG A 80 -7.74 -5.36 12.97
CA ARG A 80 -6.58 -4.73 12.31
C ARG A 80 -6.35 -3.27 12.69
N VAL A 81 -6.98 -2.79 13.75
CA VAL A 81 -6.90 -1.38 14.18
C VAL A 81 -5.47 -0.85 14.29
N THR A 82 -4.51 -1.68 14.66
CA THR A 82 -3.09 -1.33 14.76
C THR A 82 -2.33 -1.36 13.43
N ARG A 83 -2.94 -1.91 12.36
CA ARG A 83 -2.30 -2.13 11.05
C ARG A 83 -2.94 -1.36 9.91
N LEU A 84 -4.22 -0.97 10.05
CA LEU A 84 -4.94 -0.19 9.04
C LEU A 84 -4.88 1.29 9.40
N THR A 85 -4.17 2.06 8.60
CA THR A 85 -4.19 3.52 8.69
C THR A 85 -5.46 4.06 8.04
N GLU A 86 -5.89 5.27 8.45
CA GLU A 86 -7.03 5.97 7.82
C GLU A 86 -6.83 6.14 6.30
N ASN A 87 -5.61 6.39 5.86
CA ASN A 87 -5.30 6.48 4.43
C ASN A 87 -5.54 5.14 3.70
N THR A 88 -5.19 4.02 4.33
CA THR A 88 -5.46 2.68 3.77
C THR A 88 -6.96 2.41 3.70
N LEU A 89 -7.72 2.76 4.75
CA LEU A 89 -9.18 2.63 4.76
C LEU A 89 -9.83 3.51 3.68
N HIS A 90 -9.35 4.74 3.51
CA HIS A 90 -9.82 5.62 2.45
C HIS A 90 -9.57 5.04 1.06
N GLN A 91 -8.38 4.49 0.80
CA GLN A 91 -8.08 3.81 -0.46
C GLN A 91 -8.97 2.59 -0.67
N TYR A 92 -9.27 1.82 0.38
CA TYR A 92 -10.18 0.68 0.31
C TYR A 92 -11.61 1.11 0.02
N ARG A 93 -12.12 2.18 0.66
CA ARG A 93 -13.45 2.74 0.37
C ARG A 93 -13.53 3.18 -1.10
N ASN A 94 -12.54 3.92 -1.59
CA ASN A 94 -12.49 4.33 -2.99
C ASN A 94 -12.48 3.12 -3.95
N SER A 95 -11.70 2.08 -3.66
CA SER A 95 -11.68 0.87 -4.49
C SER A 95 -13.01 0.11 -4.44
N LEU A 96 -13.65 0.06 -3.27
CA LEU A 96 -14.95 -0.58 -3.10
C LEU A 96 -16.04 0.16 -3.89
N GLU A 97 -16.17 1.47 -3.66
CA GLU A 97 -17.24 2.30 -4.20
C GLU A 97 -17.11 2.52 -5.71
N ASN A 98 -15.89 2.82 -6.19
CA ASN A 98 -15.69 3.20 -7.59
C ASN A 98 -15.40 2.01 -8.52
N HIS A 99 -14.91 0.89 -8.00
CA HIS A 99 -14.46 -0.21 -8.85
C HIS A 99 -15.20 -1.54 -8.61
N LEU A 100 -15.53 -1.88 -7.38
CA LEU A 100 -16.17 -3.16 -7.04
C LEU A 100 -17.68 -3.07 -7.02
N MET A 101 -18.25 -2.10 -6.32
CA MET A 101 -19.70 -1.93 -6.20
C MET A 101 -20.40 -1.75 -7.55
N PRO A 102 -19.91 -0.96 -8.51
CA PRO A 102 -20.57 -0.79 -9.81
C PRO A 102 -20.68 -2.08 -10.63
N VAL A 103 -19.89 -3.10 -10.31
CA VAL A 103 -19.85 -4.35 -11.07
C VAL A 103 -20.44 -5.52 -10.29
N LEU A 104 -20.20 -5.60 -8.99
CA LEU A 104 -20.50 -6.79 -8.18
C LEU A 104 -21.67 -6.59 -7.21
N LYS A 105 -22.23 -5.39 -7.06
CA LYS A 105 -23.24 -5.06 -6.04
C LYS A 105 -24.35 -6.10 -5.96
N ASP A 106 -24.91 -6.46 -7.10
CA ASP A 106 -26.08 -7.36 -7.18
C ASP A 106 -25.68 -8.83 -7.44
N THR A 107 -24.39 -9.11 -7.57
CA THR A 107 -23.87 -10.46 -7.77
C THR A 107 -23.91 -11.23 -6.45
N LYS A 108 -24.48 -12.43 -6.45
CA LYS A 108 -24.46 -13.31 -5.27
C LYS A 108 -23.01 -13.69 -4.95
N LEU A 109 -22.67 -13.81 -3.67
CA LEU A 109 -21.33 -14.22 -3.25
C LEU A 109 -20.91 -15.55 -3.86
N THR A 110 -21.87 -16.48 -4.04
CA THR A 110 -21.66 -17.80 -4.66
C THR A 110 -21.30 -17.73 -6.14
N ASP A 111 -21.72 -16.68 -6.84
CA ASP A 111 -21.50 -16.50 -8.27
C ASP A 111 -20.16 -15.83 -8.58
N ILE A 112 -19.50 -15.28 -7.55
CA ILE A 112 -18.13 -14.76 -7.67
C ILE A 112 -17.16 -15.94 -7.71
N ASN A 113 -17.06 -16.58 -8.87
CA ASN A 113 -16.18 -17.69 -9.13
C ASN A 113 -14.89 -17.25 -9.84
N TYR A 114 -13.98 -18.18 -10.13
CA TYR A 114 -12.71 -17.92 -10.81
C TYR A 114 -12.88 -17.21 -12.16
N SER A 115 -13.91 -17.61 -12.94
CA SER A 115 -14.20 -16.98 -14.25
C SER A 115 -14.67 -15.54 -14.08
N ALA A 116 -15.56 -15.28 -13.13
CA ALA A 116 -16.04 -13.94 -12.81
C ALA A 116 -14.89 -13.01 -12.37
N LEU A 117 -13.92 -13.51 -11.58
CA LEU A 117 -12.74 -12.74 -11.20
C LEU A 117 -11.87 -12.40 -12.42
N LYS A 118 -11.66 -13.33 -13.35
CA LYS A 118 -10.93 -13.03 -14.59
C LYS A 118 -11.64 -11.98 -15.44
N GLN A 119 -12.96 -12.09 -15.60
CA GLN A 119 -13.76 -11.12 -16.35
C GLN A 119 -13.70 -9.73 -15.69
N LEU A 120 -13.85 -9.65 -14.37
CA LEU A 120 -13.71 -8.39 -13.62
C LEU A 120 -12.34 -7.75 -13.85
N ARG A 121 -11.26 -8.54 -13.83
CA ARG A 121 -9.90 -8.06 -14.08
C ARG A 121 -9.76 -7.42 -15.45
N VAL A 122 -10.24 -8.10 -16.48
CA VAL A 122 -10.25 -7.58 -17.86
C VAL A 122 -11.08 -6.32 -17.96
N LEU A 123 -12.26 -6.28 -17.34
CA LEU A 123 -13.14 -5.11 -17.32
C LEU A 123 -12.45 -3.89 -16.70
N LEU A 124 -11.78 -4.06 -15.55
CA LEU A 124 -11.10 -2.95 -14.89
C LEU A 124 -9.93 -2.42 -15.72
N LEU A 125 -9.16 -3.30 -16.36
CA LEU A 125 -8.10 -2.89 -17.29
C LEU A 125 -8.66 -2.16 -18.51
N LYS A 126 -9.76 -2.63 -19.10
CA LYS A 126 -10.43 -1.95 -20.22
C LYS A 126 -11.02 -0.58 -19.85
N LYS A 127 -11.39 -0.39 -18.58
CA LYS A 127 -11.78 0.94 -18.04
C LYS A 127 -10.58 1.88 -17.83
N GLY A 128 -9.37 1.49 -18.21
CA GLY A 128 -8.17 2.32 -18.13
C GLY A 128 -7.48 2.32 -16.75
N LEU A 129 -7.84 1.43 -15.83
CA LEU A 129 -7.13 1.33 -14.56
C LEU A 129 -5.71 0.80 -14.78
N ALA A 130 -4.74 1.46 -14.15
CA ALA A 130 -3.37 0.96 -14.12
C ALA A 130 -3.31 -0.46 -13.48
N PRO A 131 -2.44 -1.35 -13.95
CA PRO A 131 -2.30 -2.71 -13.40
C PRO A 131 -2.07 -2.75 -11.88
N SER A 132 -1.32 -1.77 -11.34
CA SER A 132 -1.12 -1.60 -9.89
C SER A 132 -2.42 -1.31 -9.14
N SER A 133 -3.29 -0.46 -9.71
CA SER A 133 -4.61 -0.12 -9.14
C SER A 133 -5.53 -1.34 -9.18
N VAL A 134 -5.53 -2.10 -10.27
CA VAL A 134 -6.27 -3.36 -10.37
C VAL A 134 -5.80 -4.34 -9.30
N THR A 135 -4.49 -4.50 -9.11
CA THR A 135 -3.92 -5.38 -8.07
C THR A 135 -4.34 -4.96 -6.66
N SER A 136 -4.33 -3.65 -6.37
CA SER A 136 -4.79 -3.12 -5.08
C SER A 136 -6.27 -3.38 -4.85
N THR A 137 -7.11 -3.16 -5.87
CA THR A 137 -8.55 -3.45 -5.84
C THR A 137 -8.82 -4.94 -5.62
N PHE A 138 -8.08 -5.82 -6.30
CA PHE A 138 -8.16 -7.27 -6.10
C PHE A 138 -7.67 -7.71 -4.73
N SER A 139 -6.71 -7.02 -4.14
CA SER A 139 -6.26 -7.28 -2.78
C SER A 139 -7.38 -7.02 -1.75
N LEU A 140 -8.17 -5.96 -1.93
CA LEU A 140 -9.35 -5.71 -1.12
C LEU A 140 -10.43 -6.77 -1.37
N LEU A 141 -10.79 -7.04 -2.63
CA LEU A 141 -11.78 -8.04 -3.00
C LEU A 141 -11.43 -9.42 -2.40
N LYS A 142 -10.15 -9.80 -2.50
CA LYS A 142 -9.65 -11.04 -1.90
C LYS A 142 -9.90 -11.10 -0.39
N ARG A 143 -9.70 -9.98 0.33
CA ARG A 143 -9.97 -9.91 1.77
C ARG A 143 -11.46 -10.11 2.07
N ILE A 144 -12.35 -9.43 1.34
CA ILE A 144 -13.81 -9.55 1.49
C ILE A 144 -14.24 -11.00 1.25
N ILE A 145 -13.82 -11.60 0.14
CA ILE A 145 -14.21 -12.96 -0.25
C ILE A 145 -13.62 -14.02 0.70
N ILE A 146 -12.37 -13.87 1.14
CA ILE A 146 -11.78 -14.80 2.12
C ILE A 146 -12.53 -14.72 3.46
N THR A 147 -12.99 -13.54 3.87
CA THR A 147 -13.80 -13.40 5.08
C THR A 147 -15.15 -14.11 4.89
N ALA A 148 -15.84 -13.88 3.76
CA ALA A 148 -17.07 -14.59 3.43
C ALA A 148 -16.89 -16.13 3.38
N TYR A 149 -15.73 -16.60 2.89
CA TYR A 149 -15.40 -18.02 2.93
C TYR A 149 -15.21 -18.54 4.36
N LYS A 150 -14.54 -17.78 5.23
CA LYS A 150 -14.36 -18.12 6.65
C LYS A 150 -15.68 -18.09 7.41
N ASP A 151 -16.60 -17.21 7.02
CA ASP A 151 -17.96 -17.12 7.55
C ASP A 151 -18.90 -18.24 7.01
N ASN A 152 -18.36 -19.16 6.21
CA ASN A 152 -19.10 -20.25 5.56
C ASN A 152 -20.25 -19.79 4.63
N LEU A 153 -20.19 -18.55 4.13
CA LEU A 153 -21.14 -18.03 3.16
C LEU A 153 -20.85 -18.52 1.73
N ILE A 154 -19.62 -18.90 1.46
CA ILE A 154 -19.18 -19.57 0.23
C ILE A 154 -18.36 -20.79 0.58
N VAL A 155 -18.42 -21.81 -0.26
CA VAL A 155 -17.84 -23.14 0.03
C VAL A 155 -16.42 -23.26 -0.50
N LYS A 156 -16.10 -22.52 -1.55
CA LYS A 156 -14.81 -22.56 -2.22
C LYS A 156 -14.22 -21.14 -2.33
N ASN A 157 -12.93 -21.02 -2.10
CA ASN A 157 -12.23 -19.76 -2.31
C ASN A 157 -11.96 -19.55 -3.81
N PRO A 158 -12.61 -18.59 -4.49
CA PRO A 158 -12.43 -18.37 -5.93
C PRO A 158 -11.07 -17.78 -6.32
N PHE A 159 -10.27 -17.34 -5.33
CA PHE A 159 -8.91 -16.86 -5.55
C PHE A 159 -7.87 -17.97 -5.60
N GLU A 160 -8.27 -19.21 -5.32
CA GLU A 160 -7.37 -20.36 -5.41
C GLU A 160 -6.96 -20.58 -6.88
N GLY A 161 -5.65 -20.62 -7.13
CA GLY A 161 -5.09 -20.71 -8.48
C GLY A 161 -5.19 -19.43 -9.32
N LEU A 162 -5.69 -18.32 -8.78
CA LEU A 162 -5.69 -17.04 -9.50
C LEU A 162 -4.30 -16.42 -9.49
N GLU A 163 -3.66 -16.42 -10.64
CA GLU A 163 -2.35 -15.81 -10.82
C GLU A 163 -2.37 -14.30 -10.61
N SER A 164 -1.25 -13.75 -10.13
CA SER A 164 -1.04 -12.29 -10.10
C SER A 164 -1.03 -11.71 -11.52
N LEU A 165 -1.24 -10.40 -11.66
CA LEU A 165 -1.20 -9.74 -12.97
C LEU A 165 0.19 -9.74 -13.62
N GLY A 166 1.24 -10.15 -12.88
CA GLY A 166 2.59 -10.28 -13.43
C GLY A 166 3.21 -9.00 -13.99
N PHE A 167 2.69 -7.81 -13.63
CA PHE A 167 3.31 -6.57 -14.07
C PHE A 167 4.52 -6.25 -13.20
N LYS A 168 5.57 -5.77 -13.84
CA LYS A 168 6.72 -5.18 -13.14
C LYS A 168 6.47 -3.67 -13.04
N ASN A 169 6.50 -3.13 -11.84
CA ASN A 169 6.55 -1.68 -11.69
C ASN A 169 7.83 -1.18 -12.38
N LYS A 170 7.70 -0.19 -13.25
CA LYS A 170 8.88 0.54 -13.73
C LYS A 170 9.59 1.12 -12.51
N PRO A 171 10.90 0.90 -12.35
CA PRO A 171 11.65 1.58 -11.31
C PRO A 171 11.49 3.08 -11.49
N ARG A 172 11.47 3.82 -10.40
CA ARG A 172 11.54 5.27 -10.44
C ARG A 172 12.98 5.68 -10.59
N ASP A 173 13.20 6.63 -11.47
CA ASP A 173 14.52 7.23 -11.65
C ASP A 173 14.73 8.39 -10.68
N ALA A 174 15.98 8.80 -10.50
CA ALA A 174 16.36 10.00 -9.77
C ALA A 174 16.31 11.24 -10.68
N PHE A 175 16.03 12.40 -10.11
CA PHE A 175 16.27 13.66 -10.82
C PHE A 175 17.76 13.86 -11.07
N LYS A 176 18.10 14.57 -12.15
CA LYS A 176 19.42 15.15 -12.38
C LYS A 176 19.55 16.44 -11.56
N LEU A 177 20.77 16.88 -11.27
CA LEU A 177 21.02 18.13 -10.54
C LEU A 177 20.34 19.34 -11.21
N GLU A 178 20.51 19.46 -12.54
CA GLU A 178 19.93 20.56 -13.31
C GLU A 178 18.41 20.55 -13.35
N GLU A 179 17.82 19.35 -13.27
CA GLU A 179 16.36 19.22 -13.18
C GLU A 179 15.83 19.74 -11.83
N ILE A 180 16.58 19.52 -10.73
CA ILE A 180 16.21 20.08 -9.41
C ILE A 180 16.34 21.61 -9.42
N LYS A 181 17.39 22.16 -10.02
CA LYS A 181 17.54 23.62 -10.21
C LYS A 181 16.34 24.19 -10.97
N MET A 182 15.94 23.53 -12.04
CA MET A 182 14.77 23.92 -12.83
C MET A 182 13.50 23.85 -11.99
N LEU A 183 13.27 22.77 -11.22
CA LEU A 183 12.11 22.64 -10.36
C LEU A 183 12.02 23.73 -9.30
N VAL A 184 13.14 24.08 -8.66
CA VAL A 184 13.23 25.18 -7.69
C VAL A 184 12.86 26.51 -8.32
N LYS A 185 13.30 26.77 -9.56
CA LYS A 185 12.97 27.98 -10.32
C LYS A 185 11.51 28.03 -10.76
N GLU A 186 10.96 26.92 -11.20
CA GLU A 186 9.57 26.83 -11.71
C GLU A 186 8.52 26.87 -10.57
N VAL A 187 8.91 26.42 -9.38
CA VAL A 187 7.99 26.31 -8.23
C VAL A 187 8.61 26.97 -7.00
N PRO A 188 8.88 28.31 -7.05
CA PRO A 188 9.64 29.00 -6.01
C PRO A 188 8.95 28.98 -4.64
N ASP A 189 7.63 29.01 -4.56
CA ASP A 189 6.87 28.91 -3.31
C ASP A 189 7.15 27.61 -2.54
N TYR A 190 7.66 26.59 -3.22
CA TYR A 190 7.96 25.27 -2.67
C TYR A 190 9.42 24.88 -2.82
N ALA A 191 10.31 25.83 -3.14
CA ALA A 191 11.74 25.59 -3.29
C ALA A 191 12.33 24.92 -2.05
N ASN A 192 12.01 25.40 -0.87
CA ASN A 192 12.52 24.88 0.40
C ASN A 192 12.19 23.41 0.60
N ILE A 193 10.95 22.98 0.38
CA ILE A 193 10.59 21.55 0.56
C ILE A 193 11.20 20.67 -0.52
N ILE A 194 11.34 21.16 -1.75
CA ILE A 194 12.03 20.44 -2.84
C ILE A 194 13.49 20.19 -2.47
N LEU A 195 14.21 21.22 -2.04
CA LEU A 195 15.59 21.13 -1.60
C LEU A 195 15.74 20.24 -0.36
N LEU A 196 14.86 20.42 0.63
CA LEU A 196 14.87 19.62 1.85
C LEU A 196 14.73 18.13 1.54
N MET A 197 13.79 17.74 0.66
CA MET A 197 13.63 16.36 0.23
C MET A 197 14.82 15.83 -0.56
N ALA A 198 15.41 16.65 -1.43
CA ALA A 198 16.56 16.27 -2.26
C ALA A 198 17.84 16.09 -1.43
N LEU A 199 18.03 16.85 -0.35
CA LEU A 199 19.25 16.86 0.46
C LEU A 199 19.19 15.92 1.68
N THR A 200 17.99 15.52 2.10
CA THR A 200 17.80 14.67 3.29
C THR A 200 17.20 13.30 2.99
N GLY A 201 16.66 13.12 1.78
CA GLY A 201 15.97 11.90 1.41
C GLY A 201 14.64 11.68 2.12
N MET A 202 14.09 12.67 2.81
CA MET A 202 12.78 12.59 3.46
C MET A 202 11.66 12.41 2.44
N ARG A 203 10.57 11.74 2.85
CA ARG A 203 9.32 11.72 2.09
C ARG A 203 8.62 13.07 2.22
N PHE A 204 7.77 13.45 1.28
CA PHE A 204 7.01 14.70 1.34
C PHE A 204 6.30 14.88 2.70
N SER A 205 5.59 13.84 3.19
CA SER A 205 4.88 13.89 4.47
C SER A 205 5.80 14.06 5.69
N GLU A 206 7.02 13.55 5.61
CA GLU A 206 8.07 13.72 6.62
C GLU A 206 8.61 15.15 6.59
N ALA A 207 9.06 15.61 5.41
CA ALA A 207 9.59 16.96 5.21
C ALA A 207 8.57 18.06 5.54
N ASN A 208 7.29 17.86 5.18
CA ASN A 208 6.21 18.77 5.51
C ASN A 208 5.84 18.77 7.01
N GLY A 209 6.19 17.72 7.74
CA GLY A 209 5.90 17.56 9.16
C GLY A 209 7.01 17.98 10.10
N VAL A 210 8.24 18.08 9.63
CA VAL A 210 9.40 18.50 10.43
C VAL A 210 9.29 19.98 10.81
N ARG A 211 9.68 20.33 12.04
CA ARG A 211 9.75 21.69 12.58
C ARG A 211 11.09 21.93 13.25
N LEU A 212 11.43 23.19 13.51
CA LEU A 212 12.69 23.56 14.18
C LEU A 212 12.86 22.91 15.56
N CYS A 213 11.78 22.60 16.27
CA CYS A 213 11.82 21.90 17.56
C CYS A 213 12.22 20.41 17.43
N ASP A 214 12.18 19.84 16.25
CA ASP A 214 12.61 18.46 15.97
C ASP A 214 14.13 18.38 15.70
N ILE A 215 14.84 19.52 15.69
CA ILE A 215 16.29 19.60 15.53
C ILE A 215 16.94 19.45 16.88
N LYS A 216 17.96 18.61 16.92
CA LYS A 216 18.83 18.39 18.09
C LYS A 216 20.29 18.55 17.68
N ASP A 217 21.15 18.78 18.66
CA ASP A 217 22.60 18.79 18.54
C ASP A 217 23.17 17.61 19.34
N GLU A 218 24.12 16.90 18.77
CA GLU A 218 24.87 15.85 19.42
C GLU A 218 26.34 16.03 19.01
N ASP A 219 27.17 16.43 19.96
CA ASP A 219 28.61 16.68 19.75
C ASP A 219 28.91 17.69 18.63
N GLY A 220 28.10 18.73 18.49
CA GLY A 220 28.25 19.77 17.46
C GLY A 220 27.70 19.36 16.09
N ILE A 221 27.01 18.25 15.99
CA ILE A 221 26.37 17.78 14.78
C ILE A 221 24.85 17.97 14.88
N LEU A 222 24.33 18.86 14.06
CA LEU A 222 22.89 19.06 13.96
C LEU A 222 22.23 17.86 13.28
N TYR A 223 21.10 17.43 13.81
CA TYR A 223 20.28 16.42 13.17
C TYR A 223 18.78 16.62 13.43
N ILE A 224 17.98 16.14 12.50
CA ILE A 224 16.53 16.02 12.68
C ILE A 224 16.26 14.69 13.35
N ASP A 225 15.59 14.72 14.53
CA ASP A 225 15.07 13.52 15.18
C ASP A 225 13.69 13.21 14.59
N LEU A 226 13.68 12.39 13.55
CA LEU A 226 12.47 12.14 12.78
C LEU A 226 11.66 10.98 13.38
N GLU A 227 10.57 11.30 14.08
CA GLU A 227 9.68 10.34 14.74
C GLU A 227 8.27 10.31 14.14
N LYS A 228 7.87 11.38 13.45
CA LYS A 228 6.50 11.61 12.97
C LYS A 228 6.48 12.09 11.53
N GLN A 229 5.31 11.99 10.92
CA GLN A 229 5.01 12.55 9.61
C GLN A 229 3.66 13.28 9.65
N LEU A 230 3.47 14.23 8.74
CA LEU A 230 2.22 14.99 8.64
C LEU A 230 1.35 14.42 7.51
N LEU A 231 0.17 13.91 7.86
CA LEU A 231 -0.81 13.38 6.92
C LEU A 231 -2.18 14.03 7.16
N LYS A 232 -2.73 14.69 6.14
CA LYS A 232 -4.08 15.32 6.22
C LYS A 232 -4.25 16.19 7.49
N HIS A 233 -3.30 17.09 7.73
CA HIS A 233 -3.28 18.00 8.89
C HIS A 233 -3.14 17.32 10.27
N LYS A 234 -2.73 16.04 10.30
CA LYS A 234 -2.50 15.30 11.54
C LYS A 234 -1.10 14.70 11.57
N TYR A 235 -0.46 14.79 12.72
CA TYR A 235 0.77 14.09 12.96
C TYR A 235 0.48 12.60 13.22
N GLU A 236 1.13 11.75 12.46
CA GLU A 236 1.06 10.29 12.58
C GLU A 236 2.46 9.71 12.75
N PRO A 237 2.59 8.52 13.36
CA PRO A 237 3.86 7.80 13.38
C PRO A 237 4.39 7.57 11.97
N LEU A 238 5.70 7.42 11.84
CA LEU A 238 6.32 7.07 10.57
C LEU A 238 5.75 5.76 10.01
N LYS A 239 5.67 5.66 8.69
CA LYS A 239 5.11 4.48 7.99
C LYS A 239 5.74 3.16 8.44
N ASN A 240 7.04 3.17 8.75
CA ASN A 240 7.78 2.00 9.23
C ASN A 240 7.84 1.90 10.77
N LYS A 241 7.22 2.85 11.50
CA LYS A 241 7.27 2.95 12.97
C LYS A 241 8.69 2.98 13.55
N GLN A 242 9.69 3.37 12.77
CA GLN A 242 11.08 3.48 13.18
C GLN A 242 11.51 4.94 13.07
N SER A 243 11.84 5.54 14.21
CA SER A 243 12.49 6.85 14.26
C SER A 243 13.89 6.78 13.66
N ARG A 244 14.41 7.91 13.22
CA ARG A 244 15.76 7.99 12.69
C ARG A 244 16.35 9.38 12.83
N LYS A 245 17.67 9.43 13.04
CA LYS A 245 18.45 10.67 12.99
C LYS A 245 18.83 10.99 11.54
N ILE A 246 18.62 12.23 11.13
CA ILE A 246 19.01 12.74 9.82
C ILE A 246 19.97 13.91 10.05
N PRO A 247 21.29 13.75 9.85
CA PRO A 247 22.25 14.84 9.99
C PRO A 247 21.93 15.95 8.99
N ILE A 248 22.08 17.20 9.42
CA ILE A 248 21.82 18.38 8.59
C ILE A 248 22.89 19.45 8.82
N THR A 249 23.00 20.37 7.86
CA THR A 249 23.77 21.60 7.98
C THR A 249 22.86 22.77 8.42
N GLU A 250 23.45 23.91 8.80
CA GLU A 250 22.69 25.13 9.07
C GLU A 250 21.90 25.60 7.84
N ASP A 251 22.44 25.44 6.63
CA ASP A 251 21.73 25.77 5.40
C ASP A 251 20.45 24.93 5.25
N ILE A 252 20.52 23.63 5.55
CA ILE A 252 19.35 22.75 5.48
C ILE A 252 18.35 23.06 6.61
N LYS A 253 18.81 23.43 7.78
CA LYS A 253 17.95 23.89 8.87
C LYS A 253 17.09 25.10 8.44
N ASN A 254 17.65 26.01 7.67
CA ASN A 254 16.96 27.17 7.13
C ASN A 254 15.89 26.84 6.07
N LEU A 255 15.91 25.62 5.51
CA LEU A 255 14.88 25.11 4.59
C LEU A 255 13.65 24.57 5.33
N ILE A 256 13.73 24.35 6.64
CA ILE A 256 12.62 23.78 7.41
C ILE A 256 11.45 24.77 7.46
N LEU A 257 10.29 24.24 7.11
CA LEU A 257 9.08 25.05 6.99
C LEU A 257 8.53 25.45 8.36
N PRO A 258 8.13 26.72 8.54
CA PRO A 258 7.46 27.15 9.77
C PRO A 258 6.06 26.54 9.91
N GLU A 259 5.38 26.33 8.78
CA GLU A 259 4.01 25.83 8.71
C GLU A 259 3.88 24.69 7.68
N GLU A 260 2.74 24.00 7.73
CA GLU A 260 2.46 22.94 6.79
C GLU A 260 2.09 23.46 5.39
N ILE A 261 2.48 22.70 4.39
CA ILE A 261 2.09 22.92 3.01
C ILE A 261 0.91 22.04 2.64
N SER A 262 -0.08 22.61 1.97
CA SER A 262 -1.19 21.86 1.38
C SER A 262 -0.68 20.93 0.29
N SER A 263 -0.74 19.61 0.53
CA SER A 263 -0.31 18.61 -0.46
C SER A 263 -0.99 18.76 -1.82
N PRO A 264 -2.32 18.97 -1.93
CA PRO A 264 -2.97 19.18 -3.23
C PRO A 264 -2.43 20.40 -3.97
N ARG A 265 -2.15 21.50 -3.24
CA ARG A 265 -1.61 22.73 -3.85
C ARG A 265 -0.17 22.51 -4.34
N PHE A 266 0.66 21.84 -3.54
CA PHE A 266 2.00 21.46 -3.94
C PHE A 266 2.00 20.63 -5.23
N TYR A 267 1.25 19.52 -5.27
CA TYR A 267 1.23 18.64 -6.42
C TYR A 267 0.62 19.29 -7.67
N ARG A 268 -0.30 20.22 -7.53
CA ARG A 268 -0.86 20.99 -8.66
C ARG A 268 0.21 21.81 -9.40
N LEU A 269 1.23 22.31 -8.69
CA LEU A 269 2.34 23.07 -9.29
C LEU A 269 3.53 22.17 -9.62
N PHE A 270 3.87 21.23 -8.76
CA PHE A 270 5.02 20.36 -8.91
C PHE A 270 4.90 19.43 -10.14
N VAL A 271 3.75 18.79 -10.34
CA VAL A 271 3.57 17.80 -11.42
C VAL A 271 3.73 18.41 -12.82
N PRO A 272 3.17 19.60 -13.15
CA PRO A 272 3.46 20.23 -14.44
C PRO A 272 4.93 20.59 -14.62
N ALA A 273 5.60 21.07 -13.56
CA ALA A 273 7.03 21.41 -13.61
C ALA A 273 7.89 20.15 -13.82
N GLU A 274 7.64 19.09 -13.08
CA GLU A 274 8.29 17.78 -13.23
C GLU A 274 8.21 17.24 -14.67
N ARG A 275 7.04 17.39 -15.32
CA ARG A 275 6.83 16.94 -16.70
C ARG A 275 7.66 17.67 -17.75
N LYS A 276 8.29 18.80 -17.40
CA LYS A 276 9.25 19.50 -18.25
C LYS A 276 10.62 18.82 -18.25
N CYS A 277 10.89 17.93 -17.30
CA CYS A 277 12.13 17.15 -17.28
C CYS A 277 12.15 16.17 -18.45
N GLU A 278 13.37 15.94 -18.97
CA GLU A 278 13.58 15.02 -20.07
C GLU A 278 13.08 13.62 -19.76
N ASN A 279 12.23 13.09 -20.63
CA ASN A 279 11.64 11.74 -20.52
C ASN A 279 10.99 11.46 -19.13
N ALA A 280 10.36 12.47 -18.51
CA ALA A 280 9.83 12.39 -17.16
C ALA A 280 8.84 11.20 -16.97
N VAL A 281 8.00 10.93 -17.98
CA VAL A 281 7.01 9.84 -17.95
C VAL A 281 7.69 8.46 -18.08
N GLU A 282 8.64 8.33 -19.00
CA GLU A 282 9.42 7.10 -19.22
C GLU A 282 10.28 6.77 -18.01
N ARG A 283 10.88 7.79 -17.39
CA ARG A 283 11.68 7.70 -16.17
C ARG A 283 10.84 7.54 -14.91
N ASN A 284 9.50 7.64 -15.02
CA ASN A 284 8.56 7.54 -13.90
C ASN A 284 8.90 8.54 -12.77
N LEU A 285 9.27 9.78 -13.15
CA LEU A 285 9.60 10.84 -12.21
C LEU A 285 8.38 11.24 -11.37
N CYS A 286 8.61 11.63 -10.15
CA CYS A 286 7.61 12.15 -9.21
C CYS A 286 8.33 12.80 -8.02
N SER A 287 7.60 13.41 -7.10
CA SER A 287 8.20 13.98 -5.89
C SER A 287 9.09 13.00 -5.10
N HIS A 288 8.79 11.70 -5.15
CA HIS A 288 9.63 10.67 -4.53
C HIS A 288 10.99 10.50 -5.23
N SER A 289 11.12 10.95 -6.48
CA SER A 289 12.39 10.97 -7.22
C SER A 289 13.42 11.95 -6.64
N LEU A 290 12.99 12.95 -5.84
CA LEU A 290 13.91 13.79 -5.04
C LEU A 290 14.64 12.95 -3.98
N ARG A 291 13.94 12.04 -3.34
CA ARG A 291 14.55 11.09 -2.41
C ARG A 291 15.45 10.08 -3.13
N HIS A 292 15.10 9.66 -4.35
CA HIS A 292 15.99 8.84 -5.18
C HIS A 292 17.26 9.60 -5.57
N PHE A 293 17.16 10.92 -5.82
CA PHE A 293 18.32 11.77 -6.01
C PHE A 293 19.29 11.71 -4.81
N PHE A 294 18.78 11.92 -3.58
CA PHE A 294 19.58 11.78 -2.36
C PHE A 294 20.31 10.44 -2.31
N ILE A 295 19.56 9.34 -2.44
CA ILE A 295 20.11 7.98 -2.31
C ILE A 295 21.18 7.71 -3.39
N THR A 296 20.90 8.08 -4.64
CA THR A 296 21.79 7.79 -5.77
C THR A 296 23.06 8.63 -5.70
N ASN A 297 22.93 9.93 -5.44
CA ASN A 297 24.05 10.84 -5.43
C ASN A 297 24.95 10.66 -4.22
N ALA A 298 24.39 10.45 -3.02
CA ALA A 298 25.17 10.17 -1.83
C ALA A 298 26.01 8.89 -1.99
N LYS A 299 25.40 7.83 -2.55
CA LYS A 299 26.14 6.59 -2.88
C LYS A 299 27.22 6.79 -3.95
N ALA A 300 26.93 7.57 -5.00
CA ALA A 300 27.89 7.88 -6.06
C ALA A 300 29.11 8.66 -5.55
N LYS A 301 28.96 9.44 -4.48
CA LYS A 301 30.05 10.13 -3.77
C LYS A 301 30.83 9.22 -2.79
N GLY A 302 30.50 7.93 -2.75
CA GLY A 302 31.21 6.93 -1.93
C GLY A 302 30.70 6.80 -0.49
N ILE A 303 29.63 7.51 -0.11
CA ILE A 303 29.05 7.36 1.23
C ILE A 303 28.51 5.94 1.39
N ASN A 304 28.79 5.34 2.54
CA ASN A 304 28.38 3.97 2.83
C ASN A 304 26.88 3.76 2.60
N HIS A 305 26.54 2.78 1.75
CA HIS A 305 25.17 2.51 1.35
C HIS A 305 24.24 2.20 2.53
N ILE A 306 24.73 1.57 3.61
CA ILE A 306 23.92 1.25 4.80
C ILE A 306 23.52 2.55 5.52
N LYS A 307 24.45 3.50 5.64
CA LYS A 307 24.17 4.82 6.23
C LYS A 307 23.14 5.58 5.40
N VAL A 308 23.31 5.62 4.08
CA VAL A 308 22.36 6.28 3.16
C VAL A 308 20.95 5.65 3.26
N GLU A 309 20.86 4.33 3.26
CA GLU A 309 19.57 3.63 3.40
C GLU A 309 18.92 3.88 4.77
N LYS A 310 19.71 3.96 5.84
CA LYS A 310 19.22 4.26 7.20
C LYS A 310 18.66 5.68 7.27
N ILE A 311 19.40 6.68 6.79
CA ILE A 311 18.95 8.08 6.73
C ILE A 311 17.66 8.18 5.89
N ALA A 312 17.63 7.51 4.74
CA ALA A 312 16.44 7.45 3.92
C ALA A 312 15.27 6.70 4.60
N GLY A 313 15.50 5.85 5.61
CA GLY A 313 14.47 5.07 6.31
C GLY A 313 13.95 3.92 5.48
N HIS A 314 14.84 3.23 4.77
CA HIS A 314 14.56 1.92 4.18
C HIS A 314 14.82 0.82 5.20
N SER A 315 13.98 -0.20 5.21
CA SER A 315 14.20 -1.38 6.06
C SER A 315 15.42 -2.13 5.54
N LEU A 316 16.42 -2.28 6.39
CA LEU A 316 17.57 -3.13 6.13
C LEU A 316 17.17 -4.56 6.44
N LYS A 317 17.21 -5.47 5.48
CA LYS A 317 16.85 -6.87 5.69
C LYS A 317 18.01 -7.68 6.28
N GLY A 318 17.72 -8.49 7.31
CA GLY A 318 18.67 -9.45 7.86
C GLY A 318 19.63 -8.88 8.91
N ILE A 319 20.85 -9.42 8.98
CA ILE A 319 21.88 -9.10 9.98
C ILE A 319 22.20 -7.59 10.03
N GLN A 320 22.07 -6.89 8.91
CA GLN A 320 22.31 -5.45 8.84
C GLN A 320 21.33 -4.61 9.68
N GLU A 321 20.13 -5.13 9.98
CA GLU A 321 19.12 -4.45 10.80
C GLU A 321 19.48 -4.47 12.28
N VAL A 322 20.16 -5.52 12.72
CA VAL A 322 20.46 -5.79 14.16
C VAL A 322 21.65 -4.98 14.68
N TYR A 323 22.63 -4.64 13.80
CA TYR A 323 23.91 -4.08 14.21
C TYR A 323 24.11 -2.59 13.89
N THR A 324 23.09 -1.86 13.42
CA THR A 324 23.25 -0.49 12.95
C THR A 324 22.44 0.55 13.74
N ASN A 325 22.85 0.79 14.99
CA ASN A 325 22.48 2.02 15.67
C ASN A 325 23.60 3.05 15.43
N PHE A 326 23.39 3.95 14.49
CA PHE A 326 24.31 5.05 14.21
C PHE A 326 24.02 6.24 15.12
N SER A 327 25.08 6.80 15.73
CA SER A 327 25.04 8.12 16.35
C SER A 327 24.94 9.22 15.27
N ALA A 328 24.70 10.46 15.66
CA ALA A 328 24.75 11.57 14.72
C ALA A 328 26.16 11.71 14.09
N ALA A 329 27.21 11.48 14.90
CA ALA A 329 28.59 11.48 14.43
C ALA A 329 28.89 10.44 13.36
N ASP A 330 28.34 9.21 13.51
CA ASP A 330 28.48 8.17 12.48
C ASP A 330 27.85 8.53 11.14
N LEU A 331 26.89 9.45 11.16
CA LEU A 331 26.17 9.89 9.97
C LEU A 331 26.70 11.22 9.41
N ALA A 332 27.66 11.86 10.08
CA ALA A 332 28.13 13.21 9.77
C ALA A 332 28.81 13.34 8.39
N GLU A 333 29.38 12.24 7.84
CA GLU A 333 29.97 12.29 6.49
C GLU A 333 28.96 12.74 5.41
N ILE A 334 27.65 12.64 5.71
CA ILE A 334 26.60 13.10 4.80
C ILE A 334 26.53 14.64 4.75
N THR A 335 26.92 15.34 5.82
CA THR A 335 26.82 16.81 5.90
C THR A 335 27.78 17.49 4.92
N SER A 336 28.96 16.93 4.70
CA SER A 336 29.91 17.45 3.67
C SER A 336 29.30 17.35 2.27
N TRP A 337 28.68 16.20 1.95
CA TRP A 337 27.99 16.03 0.68
C TRP A 337 26.79 17.00 0.56
N GLN A 338 26.04 17.21 1.66
CA GLN A 338 24.92 18.15 1.69
C GLN A 338 25.39 19.59 1.39
N THR A 339 26.47 20.04 2.02
CA THR A 339 27.06 21.38 1.80
C THR A 339 27.46 21.57 0.33
N GLU A 340 28.24 20.64 -0.22
CA GLU A 340 28.66 20.70 -1.64
C GLU A 340 27.43 20.70 -2.57
N THR A 341 26.48 19.82 -2.34
CA THR A 341 25.32 19.68 -3.21
C THR A 341 24.39 20.89 -3.09
N PHE A 342 24.19 21.45 -1.87
CA PHE A 342 23.42 22.66 -1.65
C PHE A 342 24.02 23.85 -2.39
N ALA A 343 25.33 24.06 -2.28
CA ALA A 343 26.04 25.11 -3.03
C ALA A 343 25.78 24.98 -4.53
N LEU A 344 25.97 23.79 -5.10
CA LEU A 344 25.67 23.52 -6.51
C LEU A 344 24.23 23.81 -6.91
N LEU A 345 23.24 23.47 -6.05
CA LEU A 345 21.82 23.70 -6.32
C LEU A 345 21.44 25.19 -6.24
N CYS A 346 22.14 25.97 -5.41
CA CYS A 346 21.89 27.39 -5.19
C CYS A 346 22.76 28.31 -6.07
N GLU A 347 23.78 27.78 -6.76
CA GLU A 347 24.57 28.56 -7.71
C GLU A 347 23.67 29.17 -8.78
N LYS A 348 23.70 30.50 -8.87
CA LYS A 348 23.13 31.22 -10.01
C LYS A 348 23.90 30.78 -11.24
N GLN A 349 23.22 30.23 -12.25
CA GLN A 349 23.80 30.06 -13.56
C GLN A 349 24.34 31.45 -13.98
N SER A 350 25.66 31.57 -14.05
CA SER A 350 26.31 32.73 -14.68
C SER A 350 25.86 32.70 -16.15
N VAL A 351 25.04 33.68 -16.51
CA VAL A 351 24.54 33.89 -17.87
C VAL A 351 25.71 34.32 -18.77
#